data_7138a364361627989867ca97885539a9
#
_entry.id   7138a364361627989867ca97885539a9
#
_cell.length_a   1.000
_cell.length_b   1.000
_cell.length_c   1.000
_cell.angle_alpha   90.00
_cell.angle_beta   90.00
_cell.angle_gamma   90.00
#
_symmetry.space_group_name_H-M   'P 1'
#
loop_
_entity.id
_entity.type
_entity.pdbx_description
1 polymer ?
#
loop_
_entity_poly.entity_id
_entity_poly.type
_entity_poly.pdbx_seq_one_letter_code
_entity_poly.pdbx_strand_id
1 'polypeptide(L)'
;MKTNILFLFLVFQFLSPSSHAQTPSNVTHILFINSTNQDMPWYKSVELGLRTELTKRSFSYELFVENMDVNRFDEVNQKQLMKGYLRQKYKNKHIDIIVTQSPSAATLLSQLDDFFINAPRIYLEPGAQFNLPKKTSGAVIQAKLDYAQATANAVNLMKPKKLIVILDTKNDIGMSFHRGLFSVINRDFSYLNVEKWFDLPLPELLTRVRNAPADSIILFTPIFRRYDNKSLSPYQLVERLTEESPAPVFSYWEVLLGSGVVGGYVLSGEKIGKRIADSIVFYNENKALNEISGEGLSTYSYDWRQLSKFNIAPQSLPEESIISYYEPTYFEKNKILIYSATAIIFILSSFLVF
;
A
#
# COMPACT_ATOMS: atom_id res chain seq x y z
N MET A 1 -84.08 -19.63 -37.37
CA MET A 1 -83.18 -18.98 -36.39
C MET A 1 -81.80 -19.64 -36.55
N LYS A 2 -80.87 -18.92 -37.18
CA LYS A 2 -79.47 -19.39 -37.38
C LYS A 2 -78.57 -18.51 -36.57
N THR A 3 -77.97 -19.12 -35.59
CA THR A 3 -77.03 -18.39 -34.68
C THR A 3 -75.60 -18.46 -35.27
N ASN A 4 -75.04 -17.33 -35.66
CA ASN A 4 -73.67 -17.23 -36.12
C ASN A 4 -72.75 -17.11 -34.91
N ILE A 5 -71.82 -18.09 -34.76
CA ILE A 5 -70.73 -18.03 -33.78
C ILE A 5 -69.50 -17.44 -34.49
N LEU A 6 -69.11 -16.26 -34.09
CA LEU A 6 -67.91 -15.54 -34.56
C LEU A 6 -66.68 -16.06 -33.77
N PHE A 7 -65.76 -16.73 -34.45
CA PHE A 7 -64.52 -17.23 -33.88
C PHE A 7 -63.47 -16.08 -33.94
N LEU A 8 -63.12 -15.53 -32.75
CA LEU A 8 -62.09 -14.54 -32.63
C LEU A 8 -60.72 -15.19 -32.52
N PHE A 9 -59.90 -15.14 -33.58
CA PHE A 9 -58.50 -15.62 -33.56
C PHE A 9 -57.65 -14.56 -32.89
N LEU A 10 -57.17 -14.83 -31.65
CA LEU A 10 -56.17 -14.05 -30.93
C LEU A 10 -54.78 -14.50 -31.42
N VAL A 11 -54.15 -13.65 -32.26
CA VAL A 11 -52.75 -13.83 -32.66
C VAL A 11 -51.85 -13.39 -31.52
N PHE A 12 -51.33 -14.33 -30.75
CA PHE A 12 -50.23 -14.10 -29.80
C PHE A 12 -48.94 -13.91 -30.58
N GLN A 13 -48.53 -12.66 -30.79
CA GLN A 13 -47.18 -12.35 -31.24
C GLN A 13 -46.19 -12.69 -30.08
N PHE A 14 -45.46 -13.77 -30.20
CA PHE A 14 -44.31 -14.06 -29.38
C PHE A 14 -43.22 -13.02 -29.68
N LEU A 15 -43.15 -11.97 -28.85
CA LEU A 15 -41.98 -11.10 -28.72
C LEU A 15 -40.88 -11.97 -28.11
N SER A 16 -40.04 -12.60 -28.93
CA SER A 16 -38.82 -13.21 -28.51
C SER A 16 -37.91 -12.10 -27.93
N PRO A 17 -37.49 -12.15 -26.66
CA PRO A 17 -36.49 -11.24 -26.19
C PRO A 17 -35.23 -11.49 -27.02
N SER A 18 -34.78 -10.47 -27.75
CA SER A 18 -33.47 -10.48 -28.38
C SER A 18 -32.45 -10.66 -27.25
N SER A 19 -31.98 -11.90 -27.06
CA SER A 19 -30.79 -12.13 -26.25
C SER A 19 -29.67 -11.40 -26.96
N HIS A 20 -29.30 -10.22 -26.46
CA HIS A 20 -28.01 -9.65 -26.78
C HIS A 20 -26.98 -10.70 -26.35
N ALA A 21 -26.47 -11.45 -27.31
CA ALA A 21 -25.26 -12.23 -27.10
C ALA A 21 -24.19 -11.21 -26.66
N GLN A 22 -23.92 -11.18 -25.37
CA GLN A 22 -22.74 -10.50 -24.86
C GLN A 22 -21.58 -11.11 -25.64
N THR A 23 -20.93 -10.31 -26.47
CA THR A 23 -19.62 -10.65 -27.03
C THR A 23 -18.80 -11.16 -25.84
N PRO A 24 -18.16 -12.36 -25.94
CA PRO A 24 -17.37 -12.87 -24.81
C PRO A 24 -16.37 -11.77 -24.46
N SER A 25 -16.52 -11.18 -23.29
CA SER A 25 -15.59 -10.19 -22.79
C SER A 25 -14.22 -10.89 -22.76
N ASN A 26 -13.30 -10.42 -23.60
CA ASN A 26 -11.98 -11.02 -23.69
C ASN A 26 -11.31 -10.86 -22.32
N VAL A 27 -11.26 -11.94 -21.53
CA VAL A 27 -10.71 -11.93 -20.18
C VAL A 27 -9.21 -11.68 -20.29
N THR A 28 -8.73 -10.60 -19.70
CA THR A 28 -7.30 -10.28 -19.67
C THR A 28 -6.59 -11.07 -18.58
N HIS A 29 -5.62 -11.90 -18.97
CA HIS A 29 -4.83 -12.71 -18.04
C HIS A 29 -3.59 -11.93 -17.58
N ILE A 30 -3.58 -11.56 -16.31
CA ILE A 30 -2.54 -10.78 -15.67
C ILE A 30 -1.69 -11.71 -14.80
N LEU A 31 -0.37 -11.76 -15.03
CA LEU A 31 0.57 -12.44 -14.15
C LEU A 31 1.28 -11.41 -13.27
N PHE A 32 1.12 -11.51 -11.95
CA PHE A 32 1.76 -10.64 -10.98
C PHE A 32 2.80 -11.41 -10.17
N ILE A 33 4.08 -11.07 -10.31
CA ILE A 33 5.20 -11.75 -9.66
C ILE A 33 5.76 -10.86 -8.54
N ASN A 34 5.61 -11.34 -7.31
CA ASN A 34 6.17 -10.73 -6.10
C ASN A 34 7.47 -11.41 -5.70
N SER A 35 8.45 -10.65 -5.21
CA SER A 35 9.71 -11.25 -4.73
C SER A 35 9.61 -11.89 -3.36
N THR A 36 8.72 -11.43 -2.49
CA THR A 36 8.60 -11.95 -1.11
C THR A 36 7.42 -12.91 -0.97
N ASN A 37 7.11 -13.30 0.27
CA ASN A 37 5.94 -14.13 0.55
C ASN A 37 4.64 -13.32 0.46
N GLN A 38 3.52 -14.04 0.40
CA GLN A 38 2.18 -13.46 0.26
C GLN A 38 1.72 -12.61 1.45
N ASP A 39 2.38 -12.72 2.63
CA ASP A 39 1.93 -12.07 3.85
C ASP A 39 2.53 -10.67 4.07
N MET A 40 3.42 -10.25 3.18
CA MET A 40 4.04 -8.92 3.26
C MET A 40 3.02 -7.81 3.00
N PRO A 41 2.75 -6.92 3.98
CA PRO A 41 1.71 -5.90 3.87
C PRO A 41 1.86 -4.97 2.65
N TRP A 42 3.09 -4.63 2.27
CA TRP A 42 3.37 -3.81 1.11
C TRP A 42 2.80 -4.41 -0.18
N TYR A 43 3.06 -5.68 -0.42
CA TYR A 43 2.57 -6.35 -1.64
C TYR A 43 1.06 -6.54 -1.63
N LYS A 44 0.49 -6.87 -0.46
CA LYS A 44 -0.97 -6.93 -0.29
C LYS A 44 -1.64 -5.58 -0.59
N SER A 45 -1.04 -4.47 -0.16
CA SER A 45 -1.59 -3.14 -0.42
C SER A 45 -1.57 -2.80 -1.92
N VAL A 46 -0.48 -3.09 -2.62
CA VAL A 46 -0.41 -2.90 -4.08
C VAL A 46 -1.41 -3.80 -4.81
N GLU A 47 -1.48 -5.07 -4.46
CA GLU A 47 -2.44 -6.02 -5.05
C GLU A 47 -3.89 -5.57 -4.79
N LEU A 48 -4.19 -5.12 -3.58
CA LEU A 48 -5.53 -4.60 -3.22
C LEU A 48 -5.91 -3.41 -4.10
N GLY A 49 -5.02 -2.44 -4.26
CA GLY A 49 -5.24 -1.27 -5.11
C GLY A 49 -5.49 -1.66 -6.57
N LEU A 50 -4.70 -2.61 -7.09
CA LEU A 50 -4.88 -3.16 -8.44
C LEU A 50 -6.26 -3.80 -8.61
N ARG A 51 -6.63 -4.73 -7.73
CA ARG A 51 -7.93 -5.43 -7.79
C ARG A 51 -9.11 -4.47 -7.64
N THR A 52 -9.02 -3.55 -6.69
CA THR A 52 -10.09 -2.57 -6.41
C THR A 52 -10.35 -1.69 -7.64
N GLU A 53 -9.31 -1.17 -8.28
CA GLU A 53 -9.48 -0.29 -9.43
C GLU A 53 -9.97 -1.05 -10.67
N LEU A 54 -9.46 -2.25 -10.95
CA LEU A 54 -9.95 -3.08 -12.05
C LEU A 54 -11.43 -3.46 -11.85
N THR A 55 -11.82 -3.83 -10.63
CA THR A 55 -13.21 -4.16 -10.30
C THR A 55 -14.11 -2.94 -10.43
N LYS A 56 -13.68 -1.77 -9.94
CA LYS A 56 -14.43 -0.50 -10.06
C LYS A 56 -14.71 -0.13 -11.51
N ARG A 57 -13.80 -0.45 -12.42
CA ARG A 57 -13.96 -0.22 -13.86
C ARG A 57 -14.73 -1.32 -14.58
N SER A 58 -15.23 -2.33 -13.86
CA SER A 58 -15.85 -3.52 -14.47
C SER A 58 -14.96 -4.18 -15.53
N PHE A 59 -13.63 -4.10 -15.33
CA PHE A 59 -12.66 -4.69 -16.25
C PHE A 59 -12.63 -6.20 -16.09
N SER A 60 -12.75 -6.94 -17.21
CA SER A 60 -12.75 -8.41 -17.20
C SER A 60 -11.33 -8.95 -17.15
N TYR A 61 -10.93 -9.56 -16.04
CA TYR A 61 -9.57 -10.08 -15.84
C TYR A 61 -9.51 -11.35 -15.01
N GLU A 62 -8.42 -12.09 -15.20
CA GLU A 62 -7.98 -13.18 -14.30
C GLU A 62 -6.56 -12.83 -13.80
N LEU A 63 -6.38 -12.74 -12.50
CA LEU A 63 -5.11 -12.38 -11.89
C LEU A 63 -4.44 -13.59 -11.26
N PHE A 64 -3.28 -13.95 -11.81
CA PHE A 64 -2.37 -14.97 -11.27
C PHE A 64 -1.30 -14.28 -10.44
N VAL A 65 -1.19 -14.64 -9.17
CA VAL A 65 -0.19 -14.10 -8.26
C VAL A 65 0.83 -15.17 -7.91
N GLU A 66 2.11 -14.87 -8.15
CA GLU A 66 3.23 -15.75 -7.85
C GLU A 66 4.19 -15.07 -6.87
N ASN A 67 4.56 -15.79 -5.81
CA ASN A 67 5.40 -15.27 -4.74
C ASN A 67 6.72 -16.05 -4.71
N MET A 68 7.85 -15.33 -4.84
CA MET A 68 9.18 -15.95 -4.90
C MET A 68 9.73 -16.31 -3.52
N ASP A 69 9.28 -15.63 -2.47
CA ASP A 69 9.65 -15.87 -1.08
C ASP A 69 11.16 -15.67 -0.76
N VAL A 70 11.83 -14.77 -1.48
CA VAL A 70 13.27 -14.50 -1.30
C VAL A 70 13.62 -13.86 0.05
N ASN A 71 12.62 -13.39 0.80
CA ASN A 71 12.85 -12.86 2.15
C ASN A 71 13.05 -13.95 3.23
N ARG A 72 12.66 -15.19 2.95
CA ARG A 72 12.81 -16.35 3.86
C ARG A 72 13.83 -17.37 3.36
N PHE A 73 14.02 -17.48 2.06
CA PHE A 73 14.90 -18.44 1.41
C PHE A 73 16.01 -17.77 0.62
N ASP A 74 17.00 -18.55 0.22
CA ASP A 74 18.10 -18.07 -0.62
C ASP A 74 17.59 -17.59 -1.98
N GLU A 75 17.91 -16.35 -2.33
CA GLU A 75 17.38 -15.69 -3.53
C GLU A 75 17.81 -16.38 -4.84
N VAL A 76 19.04 -16.88 -4.91
CA VAL A 76 19.57 -17.51 -6.13
C VAL A 76 18.84 -18.82 -6.38
N ASN A 77 18.69 -19.63 -5.34
CA ASN A 77 17.98 -20.91 -5.41
C ASN A 77 16.49 -20.68 -5.72
N GLN A 78 15.84 -19.70 -5.09
CA GLN A 78 14.44 -19.38 -5.35
C GLN A 78 14.20 -18.93 -6.78
N LYS A 79 15.05 -18.08 -7.34
CA LYS A 79 14.95 -17.69 -8.77
C LYS A 79 15.04 -18.89 -9.70
N GLN A 80 15.97 -19.81 -9.43
CA GLN A 80 16.12 -21.01 -10.26
C GLN A 80 14.90 -21.94 -10.18
N LEU A 81 14.35 -22.15 -8.99
CA LEU A 81 13.13 -22.96 -8.78
C LEU A 81 11.93 -22.31 -9.45
N MET A 82 11.73 -21.03 -9.24
CA MET A 82 10.61 -20.27 -9.82
C MET A 82 10.66 -20.21 -11.34
N LYS A 83 11.86 -20.14 -11.94
CA LYS A 83 12.03 -20.20 -13.39
C LYS A 83 11.46 -21.51 -13.98
N GLY A 84 11.81 -22.65 -13.38
CA GLY A 84 11.29 -23.96 -13.79
C GLY A 84 9.78 -24.08 -13.55
N TYR A 85 9.33 -23.69 -12.38
CA TYR A 85 7.91 -23.72 -12.00
C TYR A 85 7.04 -22.89 -12.94
N LEU A 86 7.39 -21.64 -13.22
CA LEU A 86 6.63 -20.75 -14.11
C LEU A 86 6.53 -21.32 -15.53
N ARG A 87 7.63 -21.85 -16.07
CA ARG A 87 7.61 -22.49 -17.39
C ARG A 87 6.65 -23.69 -17.44
N GLN A 88 6.65 -24.52 -16.40
CA GLN A 88 5.76 -25.67 -16.32
C GLN A 88 4.31 -25.26 -16.13
N LYS A 89 4.04 -24.35 -15.18
CA LYS A 89 2.67 -23.93 -14.83
C LYS A 89 1.97 -23.20 -15.97
N TYR A 90 2.68 -22.33 -16.66
CA TYR A 90 2.10 -21.46 -17.71
C TYR A 90 2.34 -21.98 -19.14
N LYS A 91 2.80 -23.22 -19.29
CA LYS A 91 3.12 -23.83 -20.61
C LYS A 91 1.97 -23.72 -21.64
N ASN A 92 0.73 -23.88 -21.17
CA ASN A 92 -0.47 -23.87 -22.01
C ASN A 92 -1.42 -22.73 -21.65
N LYS A 93 -0.93 -21.70 -20.94
CA LYS A 93 -1.73 -20.56 -20.52
C LYS A 93 -1.19 -19.29 -21.19
N HIS A 94 -2.05 -18.61 -21.92
CA HIS A 94 -1.72 -17.30 -22.46
C HIS A 94 -1.73 -16.25 -21.35
N ILE A 95 -0.70 -15.43 -21.30
CA ILE A 95 -0.59 -14.27 -20.38
C ILE A 95 -0.57 -13.01 -21.23
N ASP A 96 -1.53 -12.12 -20.98
CA ASP A 96 -1.69 -10.88 -21.75
C ASP A 96 -0.76 -9.77 -21.25
N ILE A 97 -0.46 -9.73 -19.96
CA ILE A 97 0.43 -8.72 -19.35
C ILE A 97 1.08 -9.25 -18.06
N ILE A 98 2.32 -8.88 -17.81
CA ILE A 98 3.06 -9.29 -16.62
C ILE A 98 3.42 -8.06 -15.80
N VAL A 99 3.19 -8.13 -14.50
CA VAL A 99 3.62 -7.14 -13.52
C VAL A 99 4.65 -7.79 -12.61
N THR A 100 5.81 -7.15 -12.41
CA THR A 100 6.79 -7.59 -11.42
C THR A 100 6.96 -6.54 -10.35
N GLN A 101 7.16 -6.98 -9.12
CA GLN A 101 7.39 -6.09 -7.99
C GLN A 101 8.73 -6.42 -7.34
N SER A 102 9.66 -5.48 -7.39
CA SER A 102 11.02 -5.51 -6.89
C SER A 102 12.11 -5.95 -7.90
N PRO A 103 13.39 -5.69 -7.58
CA PRO A 103 14.54 -6.08 -8.42
C PRO A 103 14.63 -7.59 -8.66
N SER A 104 14.34 -8.41 -7.63
CA SER A 104 14.43 -9.88 -7.74
C SER A 104 13.41 -10.45 -8.71
N ALA A 105 12.17 -9.95 -8.68
CA ALA A 105 11.12 -10.37 -9.61
C ALA A 105 11.41 -9.89 -11.04
N ALA A 106 11.91 -8.66 -11.19
CA ALA A 106 12.32 -8.13 -12.50
C ALA A 106 13.47 -8.96 -13.11
N THR A 107 14.46 -9.34 -12.30
CA THR A 107 15.57 -10.21 -12.72
C THR A 107 15.09 -11.61 -13.10
N LEU A 108 14.17 -12.21 -12.33
CA LEU A 108 13.57 -13.49 -12.69
C LEU A 108 12.86 -13.39 -14.06
N LEU A 109 12.05 -12.36 -14.27
CA LEU A 109 11.32 -12.20 -15.51
C LEU A 109 12.25 -12.02 -16.72
N SER A 110 13.38 -11.33 -16.58
CA SER A 110 14.38 -11.19 -17.67
C SER A 110 14.98 -12.55 -18.09
N GLN A 111 15.03 -13.54 -17.19
CA GLN A 111 15.47 -14.90 -17.51
C GLN A 111 14.38 -15.77 -18.16
N LEU A 112 13.19 -15.21 -18.35
CA LEU A 112 12.01 -15.84 -18.98
C LEU A 112 11.61 -15.13 -20.28
N ASP A 113 12.49 -14.30 -20.85
CA ASP A 113 12.24 -13.53 -22.08
C ASP A 113 11.91 -14.42 -23.27
N ASP A 114 12.49 -15.60 -23.33
CA ASP A 114 12.24 -16.63 -24.35
C ASP A 114 10.91 -17.39 -24.15
N PHE A 115 10.31 -17.30 -22.96
CA PHE A 115 9.06 -17.98 -22.63
C PHE A 115 7.84 -17.04 -22.72
N PHE A 116 7.93 -15.84 -22.17
CA PHE A 116 6.89 -14.81 -22.24
C PHE A 116 7.21 -13.75 -23.31
N ILE A 117 7.39 -14.18 -24.56
CA ILE A 117 7.95 -13.36 -25.65
C ILE A 117 7.09 -12.13 -25.97
N ASN A 118 5.76 -12.29 -25.99
CA ASN A 118 4.82 -11.27 -26.47
C ASN A 118 4.08 -10.52 -25.35
N ALA A 119 4.25 -10.93 -24.09
CA ALA A 119 3.56 -10.28 -22.99
C ALA A 119 4.26 -8.97 -22.61
N PRO A 120 3.58 -7.81 -22.70
CA PRO A 120 4.10 -6.55 -22.19
C PRO A 120 4.29 -6.61 -20.67
N ARG A 121 5.17 -5.74 -20.18
CA ARG A 121 5.67 -5.86 -18.81
C ARG A 121 5.60 -4.53 -18.07
N ILE A 122 5.05 -4.55 -16.87
CA ILE A 122 5.11 -3.43 -15.93
C ILE A 122 6.06 -3.81 -14.81
N TYR A 123 7.13 -3.03 -14.64
CA TYR A 123 8.14 -3.25 -13.62
C TYR A 123 7.96 -2.23 -12.50
N LEU A 124 7.52 -2.67 -11.33
CA LEU A 124 7.46 -1.85 -10.13
C LEU A 124 8.76 -1.99 -9.35
N GLU A 125 9.45 -0.87 -9.15
CA GLU A 125 10.71 -0.77 -8.40
C GLU A 125 11.76 -1.82 -8.79
N PRO A 126 12.13 -1.91 -10.07
CA PRO A 126 13.04 -2.95 -10.54
C PRO A 126 14.50 -2.73 -10.12
N GLY A 127 14.80 -1.61 -9.42
CA GLY A 127 16.14 -1.19 -9.00
C GLY A 127 16.74 -0.11 -9.88
N ALA A 128 17.69 0.66 -9.31
CA ALA A 128 18.26 1.85 -9.95
C ALA A 128 19.08 1.56 -11.23
N GLN A 129 19.62 0.34 -11.36
CA GLN A 129 20.43 -0.08 -12.52
C GLN A 129 19.61 -0.86 -13.56
N PHE A 130 18.29 -0.97 -13.37
CA PHE A 130 17.44 -1.72 -14.29
C PHE A 130 17.28 -0.98 -15.61
N ASN A 131 17.49 -1.71 -16.72
CA ASN A 131 17.23 -1.25 -18.07
C ASN A 131 16.11 -2.07 -18.68
N LEU A 132 15.13 -1.40 -19.28
CA LEU A 132 14.05 -2.07 -19.99
C LEU A 132 14.61 -2.97 -21.11
N PRO A 133 14.15 -4.23 -21.23
CA PRO A 133 14.53 -5.09 -22.32
C PRO A 133 14.12 -4.49 -23.68
N LYS A 134 15.06 -4.41 -24.61
CA LYS A 134 14.82 -3.78 -25.95
C LYS A 134 13.79 -4.51 -26.81
N LYS A 135 13.55 -5.79 -26.54
CA LYS A 135 12.70 -6.66 -27.38
C LYS A 135 11.25 -6.77 -26.90
N THR A 136 10.92 -6.23 -25.73
CA THR A 136 9.60 -6.39 -25.12
C THR A 136 9.01 -5.03 -24.79
N SER A 137 7.74 -4.82 -25.08
CA SER A 137 7.03 -3.63 -24.62
C SER A 137 7.02 -3.61 -23.10
N GLY A 138 7.47 -2.53 -22.49
CA GLY A 138 7.55 -2.45 -21.04
C GLY A 138 7.43 -1.02 -20.52
N ALA A 139 6.97 -0.90 -19.27
CA ALA A 139 6.94 0.35 -18.52
C ALA A 139 7.52 0.13 -17.13
N VAL A 140 8.10 1.18 -16.55
CA VAL A 140 8.67 1.17 -15.20
C VAL A 140 7.89 2.12 -14.32
N ILE A 141 7.55 1.67 -13.13
CA ILE A 141 7.06 2.51 -12.05
C ILE A 141 8.16 2.56 -10.99
N GLN A 142 8.80 3.71 -10.86
CA GLN A 142 9.71 3.99 -9.76
C GLN A 142 8.99 4.92 -8.80
N ALA A 143 8.41 4.36 -7.71
CA ALA A 143 7.70 5.15 -6.73
C ALA A 143 8.66 6.12 -6.03
N LYS A 144 8.31 7.41 -6.05
CA LYS A 144 9.11 8.46 -5.43
C LYS A 144 8.57 8.79 -4.05
N LEU A 145 9.41 8.61 -3.04
CA LEU A 145 9.15 9.11 -1.69
C LEU A 145 9.40 10.61 -1.65
N ASP A 146 8.40 11.37 -1.27
CA ASP A 146 8.55 12.81 -1.02
C ASP A 146 9.03 13.03 0.42
N TYR A 147 10.34 12.88 0.63
CA TYR A 147 10.97 13.11 1.94
C TYR A 147 10.76 14.53 2.45
N ALA A 148 10.70 15.53 1.54
CA ALA A 148 10.54 16.93 1.94
C ALA A 148 9.16 17.15 2.55
N GLN A 149 8.11 16.76 1.83
CA GLN A 149 6.72 16.93 2.27
C GLN A 149 6.43 16.10 3.53
N ALA A 150 6.91 14.84 3.56
CA ALA A 150 6.70 13.96 4.71
C ALA A 150 7.41 14.47 5.98
N THR A 151 8.67 14.89 5.85
CA THR A 151 9.43 15.44 7.00
C THR A 151 8.85 16.78 7.45
N ALA A 152 8.49 17.67 6.51
CA ALA A 152 7.85 18.94 6.83
C ALA A 152 6.53 18.73 7.57
N ASN A 153 5.72 17.77 7.17
CA ASN A 153 4.49 17.44 7.86
C ASN A 153 4.73 17.02 9.31
N ALA A 154 5.65 16.08 9.56
CA ALA A 154 5.99 15.62 10.91
C ALA A 154 6.53 16.77 11.80
N VAL A 155 7.43 17.59 11.25
CA VAL A 155 8.03 18.74 11.96
C VAL A 155 6.97 19.80 12.28
N ASN A 156 6.10 20.13 11.34
CA ASN A 156 5.06 21.13 11.53
C ASN A 156 4.00 20.72 12.57
N LEU A 157 3.64 19.43 12.58
CA LEU A 157 2.69 18.89 13.56
C LEU A 157 3.25 18.88 14.97
N MET A 158 4.51 18.50 15.14
CA MET A 158 5.09 18.25 16.46
C MET A 158 5.99 19.38 16.98
N LYS A 159 6.52 20.23 16.08
CA LYS A 159 7.48 21.32 16.42
C LYS A 159 8.61 20.82 17.35
N PRO A 160 9.33 19.75 16.98
CA PRO A 160 10.25 19.07 17.86
C PRO A 160 11.50 19.91 18.11
N LYS A 161 12.13 19.72 19.29
CA LYS A 161 13.48 20.26 19.57
C LYS A 161 14.57 19.38 18.97
N LYS A 162 14.29 18.09 18.77
CA LYS A 162 15.24 17.11 18.24
C LYS A 162 14.58 16.22 17.20
N LEU A 163 15.30 15.96 16.12
CA LEU A 163 14.95 15.02 15.08
C LEU A 163 15.84 13.79 15.19
N ILE A 164 15.27 12.64 15.50
CA ILE A 164 15.99 11.36 15.58
C ILE A 164 15.72 10.58 14.30
N VAL A 165 16.76 10.06 13.65
CA VAL A 165 16.62 9.28 12.42
C VAL A 165 17.13 7.86 12.65
N ILE A 166 16.23 6.89 12.47
CA ILE A 166 16.54 5.45 12.53
C ILE A 166 16.55 4.88 11.11
N LEU A 167 17.70 4.35 10.69
CA LEU A 167 17.83 3.68 9.40
C LEU A 167 19.03 2.70 9.40
N ASP A 168 19.08 1.86 8.36
CA ASP A 168 20.16 0.92 8.11
C ASP A 168 21.00 1.37 6.92
N THR A 169 22.33 1.55 7.10
CA THR A 169 23.24 1.95 6.01
C THR A 169 24.03 0.77 5.43
N LYS A 170 23.80 -0.45 5.94
CA LYS A 170 24.60 -1.63 5.56
C LYS A 170 24.15 -2.33 4.27
N ASN A 171 23.11 -1.81 3.62
CA ASN A 171 22.59 -2.33 2.36
C ASN A 171 22.19 -1.20 1.40
N ASP A 172 22.07 -1.52 0.12
CA ASP A 172 21.79 -0.53 -0.93
C ASP A 172 20.42 0.18 -0.76
N ILE A 173 19.43 -0.54 -0.24
CA ILE A 173 18.09 0.00 0.01
C ILE A 173 18.17 1.07 1.11
N GLY A 174 18.76 0.74 2.24
CA GLY A 174 18.94 1.67 3.34
C GLY A 174 19.84 2.86 2.97
N MET A 175 20.90 2.63 2.18
CA MET A 175 21.72 3.71 1.63
C MET A 175 20.95 4.63 0.67
N SER A 176 19.98 4.09 -0.07
CA SER A 176 19.08 4.91 -0.89
C SER A 176 18.19 5.80 -0.02
N PHE A 177 17.61 5.25 1.05
CA PHE A 177 16.85 6.03 2.03
C PHE A 177 17.70 7.11 2.69
N HIS A 178 18.93 6.75 3.09
CA HIS A 178 19.88 7.72 3.66
C HIS A 178 20.11 8.89 2.71
N ARG A 179 20.49 8.63 1.46
CA ARG A 179 20.74 9.69 0.46
C ARG A 179 19.52 10.59 0.24
N GLY A 180 18.34 9.99 0.05
CA GLY A 180 17.11 10.75 -0.17
C GLY A 180 16.73 11.61 1.02
N LEU A 181 16.67 11.01 2.21
CA LEU A 181 16.26 11.70 3.43
C LEU A 181 17.25 12.80 3.84
N PHE A 182 18.57 12.49 3.86
CA PHE A 182 19.56 13.47 4.29
C PHE A 182 19.83 14.58 3.29
N SER A 183 19.53 14.39 2.00
CA SER A 183 19.52 15.50 1.06
C SER A 183 18.49 16.57 1.44
N VAL A 184 17.34 16.15 1.93
CA VAL A 184 16.27 17.03 2.41
C VAL A 184 16.58 17.59 3.79
N ILE A 185 16.98 16.75 4.75
CA ILE A 185 17.31 17.22 6.12
C ILE A 185 18.39 18.31 6.08
N ASN A 186 19.46 18.09 5.34
CA ASN A 186 20.58 19.05 5.26
C ASN A 186 20.18 20.35 4.54
N ARG A 187 19.25 20.31 3.60
CA ARG A 187 18.79 21.48 2.86
C ARG A 187 17.74 22.29 3.63
N ASP A 188 16.71 21.60 4.14
CA ASP A 188 15.47 22.23 4.60
C ASP A 188 15.33 22.24 6.13
N PHE A 189 16.02 21.34 6.84
CA PHE A 189 15.89 21.13 8.28
C PHE A 189 17.22 21.19 9.03
N SER A 190 18.24 21.83 8.45
CA SER A 190 19.57 21.98 9.05
C SER A 190 19.59 22.77 10.37
N TYR A 191 18.51 23.51 10.66
CA TYR A 191 18.31 24.22 11.92
C TYR A 191 17.89 23.32 13.10
N LEU A 192 17.47 22.09 12.83
CA LEU A 192 17.09 21.12 13.86
C LEU A 192 18.33 20.38 14.40
N ASN A 193 18.25 20.02 15.68
CA ASN A 193 19.22 19.10 16.27
C ASN A 193 18.92 17.67 15.78
N VAL A 194 19.74 17.16 14.84
CA VAL A 194 19.54 15.84 14.21
C VAL A 194 20.44 14.80 14.85
N GLU A 195 19.83 13.78 15.45
CA GLU A 195 20.52 12.63 16.02
C GLU A 195 20.37 11.40 15.11
N LYS A 196 21.48 10.72 14.82
CA LYS A 196 21.55 9.59 13.88
C LYS A 196 21.67 8.29 14.65
N TRP A 197 20.67 7.43 14.57
CA TRP A 197 20.68 6.10 15.16
C TRP A 197 20.74 5.05 14.04
N PHE A 198 21.93 4.93 13.46
CA PHE A 198 22.20 4.06 12.32
C PHE A 198 22.83 2.77 12.74
N ASP A 199 22.45 1.66 12.11
CA ASP A 199 23.10 0.37 12.21
C ASP A 199 23.21 -0.21 13.63
N LEU A 200 22.40 0.29 14.56
CA LEU A 200 22.46 -0.13 15.95
C LEU A 200 22.02 -1.58 16.15
N PRO A 201 22.64 -2.33 17.08
CA PRO A 201 22.10 -3.59 17.57
C PRO A 201 20.70 -3.37 18.18
N LEU A 202 19.81 -4.37 18.07
CA LEU A 202 18.44 -4.26 18.55
C LEU A 202 18.32 -3.87 20.04
N PRO A 203 19.10 -4.48 20.98
CA PRO A 203 19.01 -4.11 22.38
C PRO A 203 19.39 -2.65 22.65
N GLU A 204 20.42 -2.16 21.95
CA GLU A 204 20.85 -0.75 22.05
C GLU A 204 19.78 0.18 21.46
N LEU A 205 19.24 -0.16 20.29
CA LEU A 205 18.19 0.63 19.64
C LEU A 205 16.95 0.76 20.53
N LEU A 206 16.47 -0.34 21.12
CA LEU A 206 15.34 -0.34 22.07
C LEU A 206 15.65 0.50 23.31
N THR A 207 16.87 0.40 23.85
CA THR A 207 17.28 1.20 25.01
C THR A 207 17.27 2.71 24.69
N ARG A 208 17.79 3.10 23.51
CA ARG A 208 17.76 4.51 23.08
C ARG A 208 16.36 5.02 22.84
N VAL A 209 15.49 4.20 22.20
CA VAL A 209 14.09 4.57 21.94
C VAL A 209 13.33 4.80 23.25
N ARG A 210 13.49 3.90 24.23
CA ARG A 210 12.87 4.04 25.57
C ARG A 210 13.27 5.33 26.30
N ASN A 211 14.49 5.81 26.05
CA ASN A 211 15.04 7.01 26.65
C ASN A 211 14.97 8.23 25.71
N ALA A 212 14.25 8.17 24.61
CA ALA A 212 14.10 9.29 23.68
C ALA A 212 13.38 10.46 24.37
N PRO A 213 13.87 11.72 24.19
CA PRO A 213 13.17 12.88 24.75
C PRO A 213 11.74 13.00 24.19
N ALA A 214 10.78 13.27 25.06
CA ALA A 214 9.37 13.38 24.66
C ALA A 214 9.10 14.60 23.73
N ASP A 215 9.99 15.60 23.72
CA ASP A 215 9.97 16.76 22.82
C ASP A 215 10.76 16.53 21.52
N SER A 216 11.07 15.26 21.20
CA SER A 216 11.66 14.83 19.92
C SER A 216 10.63 14.14 19.03
N ILE A 217 10.99 13.98 17.76
CA ILE A 217 10.32 13.04 16.83
C ILE A 217 11.32 12.02 16.31
N ILE A 218 10.84 10.82 16.01
CA ILE A 218 11.63 9.75 15.42
C ILE A 218 11.15 9.53 13.99
N LEU A 219 12.06 9.63 13.02
CA LEU A 219 11.83 9.24 11.64
C LEU A 219 12.39 7.83 11.44
N PHE A 220 11.52 6.88 11.14
CA PHE A 220 11.85 5.47 10.92
C PHE A 220 11.76 5.12 9.44
N THR A 221 12.83 4.50 8.91
CA THR A 221 12.79 3.84 7.60
C THR A 221 12.83 2.32 7.77
N PRO A 222 12.18 1.53 6.89
CA PRO A 222 12.18 0.08 7.00
C PRO A 222 13.59 -0.51 7.02
N ILE A 223 13.86 -1.37 7.99
CA ILE A 223 15.13 -2.06 8.16
C ILE A 223 14.94 -3.54 7.82
N PHE A 224 15.68 -4.03 6.81
CA PHE A 224 15.58 -5.38 6.25
C PHE A 224 16.79 -6.23 6.63
N ARG A 225 17.15 -6.29 7.91
CA ARG A 225 18.27 -7.11 8.37
C ARG A 225 17.84 -8.09 9.45
N ARG A 226 18.67 -9.13 9.65
CA ARG A 226 18.46 -10.08 10.74
C ARG A 226 19.08 -9.53 12.03
N TYR A 227 18.33 -9.66 13.13
CA TYR A 227 18.80 -9.37 14.46
C TYR A 227 18.87 -10.68 15.26
N ASP A 228 20.02 -10.97 15.86
CA ASP A 228 20.24 -12.12 16.76
C ASP A 228 19.71 -13.46 16.19
N ASN A 229 20.06 -13.76 14.95
CA ASN A 229 19.58 -14.92 14.18
C ASN A 229 18.05 -15.00 13.98
N LYS A 230 17.29 -14.00 14.42
CA LYS A 230 15.86 -13.85 14.13
C LYS A 230 15.64 -12.85 13.01
N SER A 231 14.84 -13.24 12.04
CA SER A 231 14.37 -12.32 11.00
C SER A 231 13.20 -11.54 11.58
N LEU A 232 13.43 -10.31 12.02
CA LEU A 232 12.35 -9.37 12.32
C LEU A 232 11.99 -8.67 11.03
N SER A 233 10.70 -8.68 10.68
CA SER A 233 10.21 -7.82 9.60
C SER A 233 10.28 -6.35 10.04
N PRO A 234 10.35 -5.39 9.10
CA PRO A 234 10.28 -3.96 9.43
C PRO A 234 9.04 -3.60 10.26
N TYR A 235 7.92 -4.30 10.05
CA TYR A 235 6.67 -4.13 10.79
C TYR A 235 6.81 -4.52 12.26
N GLN A 236 7.36 -5.70 12.53
CA GLN A 236 7.60 -6.18 13.91
C GLN A 236 8.65 -5.34 14.63
N LEU A 237 9.63 -4.82 13.89
CA LEU A 237 10.64 -3.94 14.48
C LEU A 237 9.99 -2.62 14.91
N VAL A 238 9.27 -1.95 14.01
CA VAL A 238 8.67 -0.64 14.32
C VAL A 238 7.61 -0.76 15.42
N GLU A 239 6.83 -1.84 15.45
CA GLU A 239 5.88 -2.13 16.52
C GLU A 239 6.56 -2.13 17.90
N ARG A 240 7.65 -2.87 18.05
CA ARG A 240 8.45 -2.87 19.29
C ARG A 240 9.02 -1.52 19.65
N LEU A 241 9.49 -0.75 18.64
CA LEU A 241 10.02 0.59 18.88
C LEU A 241 8.93 1.55 19.39
N THR A 242 7.74 1.49 18.79
CA THR A 242 6.63 2.40 19.12
C THR A 242 5.93 2.06 20.43
N GLU A 243 5.94 0.78 20.84
CA GLU A 243 5.46 0.36 22.17
C GLU A 243 6.26 1.00 23.30
N GLU A 244 7.58 1.09 23.13
CA GLU A 244 8.49 1.61 24.17
C GLU A 244 8.78 3.11 24.05
N SER A 245 8.42 3.75 22.92
CA SER A 245 8.80 5.14 22.63
C SER A 245 7.91 6.16 23.36
N PRO A 246 8.49 7.09 24.15
CA PRO A 246 7.82 8.28 24.64
C PRO A 246 7.66 9.36 23.57
N ALA A 247 8.45 9.29 22.49
CA ALA A 247 8.42 10.23 21.36
C ALA A 247 7.60 9.65 20.19
N PRO A 248 6.85 10.49 19.44
CA PRO A 248 6.10 10.02 18.27
C PRO A 248 7.04 9.54 17.17
N VAL A 249 6.68 8.39 16.60
CA VAL A 249 7.41 7.78 15.48
C VAL A 249 6.65 8.02 14.18
N PHE A 250 7.32 8.59 13.19
CA PHE A 250 6.82 8.82 11.84
C PHE A 250 7.54 7.91 10.85
N SER A 251 6.87 7.60 9.75
CA SER A 251 7.47 6.84 8.65
C SER A 251 6.94 7.36 7.30
N TYR A 252 7.49 6.82 6.22
CA TYR A 252 7.19 7.26 4.86
C TYR A 252 6.30 6.27 4.10
N TRP A 253 5.87 5.18 4.74
CA TRP A 253 5.07 4.11 4.13
C TRP A 253 3.75 3.92 4.87
N GLU A 254 2.65 3.98 4.13
CA GLU A 254 1.29 3.80 4.65
C GLU A 254 1.10 2.44 5.36
N VAL A 255 1.72 1.41 4.84
CA VAL A 255 1.61 0.04 5.39
C VAL A 255 2.19 -0.16 6.78
N LEU A 256 2.89 0.83 7.32
CA LEU A 256 3.35 0.85 8.71
C LEU A 256 2.32 1.46 9.68
N LEU A 257 1.23 2.05 9.16
CA LEU A 257 0.10 2.44 10.01
C LEU A 257 -0.48 1.20 10.69
N GLY A 258 -0.88 1.37 11.93
CA GLY A 258 -1.30 0.24 12.76
C GLY A 258 -0.19 -0.40 13.58
N SER A 259 1.09 -0.21 13.22
CA SER A 259 2.25 -0.68 14.00
C SER A 259 2.80 0.40 14.96
N GLY A 260 1.97 1.37 15.32
CA GLY A 260 2.31 2.42 16.29
C GLY A 260 2.98 3.67 15.70
N VAL A 261 3.16 3.78 14.39
CA VAL A 261 3.58 5.05 13.76
C VAL A 261 2.41 6.02 13.70
N VAL A 262 2.70 7.33 13.82
CA VAL A 262 1.68 8.38 13.76
C VAL A 262 1.06 8.47 12.36
N GLY A 263 1.86 8.29 11.35
CA GLY A 263 1.48 8.52 9.95
C GLY A 263 2.17 9.75 9.36
N GLY A 264 1.49 10.46 8.47
CA GLY A 264 2.01 11.64 7.79
C GLY A 264 1.75 11.60 6.28
N TYR A 265 2.62 12.22 5.48
CA TYR A 265 2.59 12.11 4.03
C TYR A 265 3.32 10.85 3.61
N VAL A 266 2.59 9.77 3.38
CA VAL A 266 3.11 8.41 3.25
C VAL A 266 2.83 7.83 1.87
N LEU A 267 3.78 7.05 1.36
CA LEU A 267 3.65 6.33 0.10
C LEU A 267 2.59 5.23 0.24
N SER A 268 1.61 5.24 -0.65
CA SER A 268 0.47 4.31 -0.63
C SER A 268 0.63 3.19 -1.65
N GLY A 269 0.63 1.95 -1.16
CA GLY A 269 0.60 0.76 -2.02
C GLY A 269 -0.67 0.68 -2.85
N GLU A 270 -1.81 1.08 -2.30
CA GLU A 270 -3.08 1.11 -3.04
C GLU A 270 -3.06 2.09 -4.21
N LYS A 271 -2.47 3.29 -4.05
CA LYS A 271 -2.31 4.24 -5.16
C LYS A 271 -1.39 3.68 -6.26
N ILE A 272 -0.35 2.93 -5.88
CA ILE A 272 0.51 2.23 -6.83
C ILE A 272 -0.29 1.17 -7.59
N GLY A 273 -1.02 0.33 -6.88
CA GLY A 273 -1.88 -0.69 -7.47
C GLY A 273 -2.91 -0.11 -8.45
N LYS A 274 -3.53 1.01 -8.08
CA LYS A 274 -4.41 1.76 -8.97
C LYS A 274 -3.67 2.23 -10.23
N ARG A 275 -2.46 2.78 -10.09
CA ARG A 275 -1.65 3.24 -11.24
C ARG A 275 -1.29 2.08 -12.19
N ILE A 276 -1.03 0.88 -11.65
CA ILE A 276 -0.83 -0.33 -12.43
C ILE A 276 -2.12 -0.70 -13.17
N ALA A 277 -3.28 -0.66 -12.50
CA ALA A 277 -4.57 -0.93 -13.12
C ALA A 277 -4.86 0.02 -14.29
N ASP A 278 -4.64 1.33 -14.10
CA ASP A 278 -4.80 2.35 -15.14
C ASP A 278 -3.96 2.00 -16.38
N SER A 279 -2.71 1.56 -16.17
CA SER A 279 -1.80 1.18 -17.26
C SER A 279 -2.22 -0.12 -17.96
N ILE A 280 -2.78 -1.09 -17.23
CA ILE A 280 -3.33 -2.33 -17.80
C ILE A 280 -4.56 -2.03 -18.67
N VAL A 281 -5.47 -1.21 -18.19
CA VAL A 281 -6.66 -0.80 -18.96
C VAL A 281 -6.24 -0.04 -20.21
N PHE A 282 -5.33 0.93 -20.07
CA PHE A 282 -4.79 1.68 -21.21
C PHE A 282 -4.14 0.76 -22.25
N TYR A 283 -3.33 -0.23 -21.81
CA TYR A 283 -2.74 -1.20 -22.72
C TYR A 283 -3.81 -2.04 -23.43
N ASN A 284 -4.84 -2.47 -22.73
CA ASN A 284 -5.90 -3.29 -23.34
C ASN A 284 -6.62 -2.53 -24.49
N GLU A 285 -6.82 -1.23 -24.30
CA GLU A 285 -7.46 -0.35 -25.29
C GLU A 285 -6.54 0.02 -26.44
N ASN A 286 -5.28 0.34 -26.16
CA ASN A 286 -4.35 0.95 -27.14
C ASN A 286 -3.27 0.00 -27.67
N LYS A 287 -3.15 -1.22 -27.10
CA LYS A 287 -2.11 -2.22 -27.39
C LYS A 287 -0.67 -1.69 -27.26
N ALA A 288 -0.50 -0.63 -26.47
CA ALA A 288 0.79 -0.03 -26.13
C ALA A 288 0.81 0.39 -24.67
N LEU A 289 1.94 0.24 -23.98
CA LEU A 289 2.15 0.80 -22.64
C LEU A 289 2.58 2.26 -22.79
N ASN A 290 2.01 3.12 -21.95
CA ASN A 290 2.46 4.49 -21.76
C ASN A 290 3.58 4.57 -20.71
N GLU A 291 4.26 5.71 -20.66
CA GLU A 291 5.12 6.04 -19.52
C GLU A 291 4.28 6.14 -18.24
N ILE A 292 4.77 5.55 -17.15
CA ILE A 292 4.05 5.50 -15.89
C ILE A 292 4.78 6.38 -14.88
N SER A 293 4.15 7.50 -14.49
CA SER A 293 4.73 8.39 -13.47
C SER A 293 4.75 7.71 -12.10
N GLY A 294 5.90 7.78 -11.43
CA GLY A 294 6.07 7.39 -10.02
C GLY A 294 5.75 8.49 -9.02
N GLU A 295 5.25 9.65 -9.48
CA GLU A 295 4.91 10.80 -8.64
C GLU A 295 3.43 10.77 -8.20
N GLY A 296 3.10 11.49 -7.13
CA GLY A 296 1.72 11.61 -6.62
C GLY A 296 1.16 10.31 -6.01
N LEU A 297 2.04 9.37 -5.65
CA LEU A 297 1.64 8.09 -5.07
C LEU A 297 1.57 8.13 -3.53
N SER A 298 1.89 9.26 -2.92
CA SER A 298 1.74 9.49 -1.48
C SER A 298 0.38 10.10 -1.13
N THR A 299 0.00 9.97 0.13
CA THR A 299 -1.22 10.54 0.70
C THR A 299 -1.00 10.91 2.16
N TYR A 300 -1.80 11.84 2.69
CA TYR A 300 -1.83 12.08 4.13
C TYR A 300 -2.67 11.01 4.79
N SER A 301 -2.02 10.15 5.59
CA SER A 301 -2.69 9.08 6.34
C SER A 301 -2.15 8.99 7.75
N TYR A 302 -3.05 8.85 8.73
CA TYR A 302 -2.74 8.88 10.15
C TYR A 302 -3.44 7.78 10.92
N ASP A 303 -2.80 7.29 11.99
CA ASP A 303 -3.39 6.38 12.97
C ASP A 303 -4.03 7.18 14.11
N TRP A 304 -5.36 7.10 14.23
CA TRP A 304 -6.13 7.79 15.27
C TRP A 304 -5.60 7.53 16.67
N ARG A 305 -5.19 6.32 16.98
CA ARG A 305 -4.69 5.93 18.31
C ARG A 305 -3.41 6.70 18.65
N GLN A 306 -2.55 6.92 17.66
CA GLN A 306 -1.31 7.67 17.81
C GLN A 306 -1.57 9.18 17.86
N LEU A 307 -2.51 9.68 17.05
CA LEU A 307 -2.96 11.08 17.17
C LEU A 307 -3.45 11.36 18.60
N SER A 308 -4.26 10.46 19.16
CA SER A 308 -4.77 10.56 20.54
C SER A 308 -3.65 10.46 21.58
N LYS A 309 -2.72 9.48 21.43
CA LYS A 309 -1.58 9.27 22.35
C LYS A 309 -0.69 10.51 22.46
N PHE A 310 -0.46 11.18 21.34
CA PHE A 310 0.44 12.34 21.28
C PHE A 310 -0.28 13.69 21.26
N ASN A 311 -1.58 13.73 21.56
CA ASN A 311 -2.43 14.92 21.61
C ASN A 311 -2.38 15.76 20.32
N ILE A 312 -2.36 15.08 19.15
CA ILE A 312 -2.42 15.74 17.84
C ILE A 312 -3.90 15.94 17.48
N ALA A 313 -4.34 17.18 17.41
CA ALA A 313 -5.72 17.50 17.08
C ALA A 313 -6.02 17.18 15.60
N PRO A 314 -7.11 16.48 15.27
CA PRO A 314 -7.46 16.20 13.87
C PRO A 314 -7.58 17.44 12.99
N GLN A 315 -7.98 18.58 13.58
CA GLN A 315 -8.12 19.86 12.88
C GLN A 315 -6.76 20.47 12.47
N SER A 316 -5.64 19.98 13.02
CA SER A 316 -4.29 20.42 12.63
C SER A 316 -3.71 19.62 11.46
N LEU A 317 -4.42 18.57 11.03
CA LEU A 317 -4.01 17.75 9.90
C LEU A 317 -4.30 18.45 8.57
N PRO A 318 -3.52 18.19 7.51
CA PRO A 318 -3.83 18.68 6.17
C PRO A 318 -5.23 18.26 5.71
N GLU A 319 -5.84 19.07 4.83
CA GLU A 319 -7.09 18.72 4.16
C GLU A 319 -6.96 17.37 3.42
N GLU A 320 -8.06 16.63 3.30
CA GLU A 320 -8.12 15.30 2.69
C GLU A 320 -7.29 14.22 3.40
N SER A 321 -6.87 14.44 4.67
CA SER A 321 -6.19 13.43 5.46
C SER A 321 -7.09 12.23 5.74
N ILE A 322 -6.56 11.02 5.51
CA ILE A 322 -7.21 9.76 5.86
C ILE A 322 -6.85 9.41 7.30
N ILE A 323 -7.84 9.23 8.15
CA ILE A 323 -7.64 8.80 9.54
C ILE A 323 -8.15 7.37 9.68
N SER A 324 -7.21 6.45 9.94
CA SER A 324 -7.49 5.03 10.14
C SER A 324 -7.46 4.67 11.63
N TYR A 325 -7.93 3.46 11.97
CA TYR A 325 -7.93 2.91 13.34
C TYR A 325 -8.68 3.78 14.35
N TYR A 326 -9.77 4.44 13.91
CA TYR A 326 -10.62 5.23 14.79
C TYR A 326 -11.28 4.36 15.85
N GLU A 327 -11.06 4.70 17.12
CA GLU A 327 -11.71 4.09 18.25
C GLU A 327 -12.67 5.08 18.88
N PRO A 328 -14.00 4.87 18.73
CA PRO A 328 -14.98 5.78 19.32
C PRO A 328 -14.87 5.76 20.84
N THR A 329 -14.93 6.94 21.44
CA THR A 329 -14.92 7.12 22.90
C THR A 329 -16.09 6.41 23.56
N TYR A 330 -16.01 6.16 24.87
CA TYR A 330 -17.13 5.58 25.64
C TYR A 330 -18.43 6.40 25.48
N PHE A 331 -18.30 7.73 25.45
CA PHE A 331 -19.41 8.64 25.22
C PHE A 331 -20.04 8.45 23.84
N GLU A 332 -19.24 8.38 22.80
CA GLU A 332 -19.73 8.18 21.42
C GLU A 332 -20.39 6.80 21.25
N LYS A 333 -19.80 5.75 21.83
CA LYS A 333 -20.39 4.39 21.83
C LYS A 333 -21.76 4.34 22.52
N ASN A 334 -21.93 5.14 23.60
CA ASN A 334 -23.11 5.10 24.45
C ASN A 334 -23.97 6.37 24.35
N LYS A 335 -23.78 7.19 23.33
CA LYS A 335 -24.40 8.49 23.14
C LYS A 335 -25.91 8.46 23.36
N ILE A 336 -26.62 7.52 22.75
CA ILE A 336 -28.07 7.38 22.88
C ILE A 336 -28.45 7.06 24.31
N LEU A 337 -27.74 6.13 24.97
CA LEU A 337 -28.02 5.74 26.35
C LEU A 337 -27.80 6.91 27.32
N ILE A 338 -26.72 7.66 27.14
CA ILE A 338 -26.39 8.81 27.99
C ILE A 338 -27.43 9.91 27.82
N TYR A 339 -27.83 10.24 26.58
CA TYR A 339 -28.87 11.25 26.35
C TYR A 339 -30.25 10.80 26.87
N SER A 340 -30.61 9.52 26.71
CA SER A 340 -31.88 9.01 27.26
C SER A 340 -31.91 9.03 28.81
N ALA A 341 -30.80 8.63 29.44
CA ALA A 341 -30.69 8.71 30.88
C ALA A 341 -30.77 10.15 31.41
N THR A 342 -30.08 11.10 30.72
CA THR A 342 -30.13 12.53 31.08
C THR A 342 -31.54 13.10 30.91
N ALA A 343 -32.23 12.73 29.82
CA ALA A 343 -33.62 13.16 29.61
C ALA A 343 -34.59 12.62 30.68
N ILE A 344 -34.43 11.35 31.07
CA ILE A 344 -35.24 10.73 32.15
C ILE A 344 -34.99 11.44 33.47
N ILE A 345 -33.71 11.70 33.80
CA ILE A 345 -33.36 12.43 35.04
C ILE A 345 -33.98 13.83 35.04
N PHE A 346 -33.91 14.54 33.89
CA PHE A 346 -34.50 15.86 33.75
C PHE A 346 -36.04 15.85 33.94
N ILE A 347 -36.72 14.86 33.34
CA ILE A 347 -38.19 14.70 33.51
C ILE A 347 -38.52 14.41 34.96
N LEU A 348 -37.82 13.46 35.60
CA LEU A 348 -38.08 13.10 37.02
C LEU A 348 -37.83 14.29 37.96
N SER A 349 -36.75 15.05 37.72
CA SER A 349 -36.47 16.23 38.55
C SER A 349 -37.52 17.34 38.37
N SER A 350 -38.09 17.50 37.17
CA SER A 350 -39.20 18.44 36.94
C SER A 350 -40.46 18.06 37.71
N PHE A 351 -40.75 16.77 37.85
CA PHE A 351 -41.88 16.31 38.65
C PHE A 351 -41.69 16.47 40.18
N LEU A 352 -40.47 16.61 40.67
CA LEU A 352 -40.18 16.84 42.08
C LEU A 352 -40.25 18.32 42.48
N VAL A 353 -40.23 19.21 41.53
CA VAL A 353 -40.29 20.68 41.77
C VAL A 353 -41.74 21.22 41.70
N PHE A 354 -42.66 20.44 41.17
CA PHE A 354 -44.09 20.70 41.18
C PHE A 354 -44.81 19.81 42.20
#